data_83790f278710f4e806a53e276c4ae76b
#
_entry.id   83790f278710f4e806a53e276c4ae76b
#
_cell.length_a   1.000
_cell.length_b   1.000
_cell.length_c   1.000
_cell.angle_alpha   90.00
_cell.angle_beta   90.00
_cell.angle_gamma   90.00
#
_symmetry.space_group_name_H-M   'P 1'
#
loop_
_entity.id
_entity.type
_entity.pdbx_description
1 polymer ?
#
loop_
_entity_poly.entity_id
_entity_poly.type
_entity_poly.pdbx_seq_one_letter_code
_entity_poly.pdbx_strand_id
1 'polypeptide(L)'
;IQTMEMFSKTVVTGGTGIMYSSDNVFIMGRAQEKDGAELAGYNFTINIDKSRYVREKSKFPLLVTFENGINKYSGLLDLAIELEFVVKPKVGWYSRVLVDEKTGEVIPDKNWRAKDTDCAEFWDPLLNSAAFEKACNDRFQLGGIAKMDEEDEVSIDSSADDV
;
A
#
# COMPACT_ATOMS: atom_id res chain seq x y z
N ILE A 1 -14.48 35.85 15.36
CA ILE A 1 -15.15 34.59 15.75
C ILE A 1 -14.15 33.49 15.39
N GLN A 2 -13.39 33.01 16.36
CA GLN A 2 -12.54 31.84 16.20
C GLN A 2 -13.47 30.62 16.18
N THR A 3 -13.65 30.02 15.03
CA THR A 3 -14.19 28.66 14.93
C THR A 3 -13.15 27.72 15.52
N MET A 4 -13.42 27.13 16.67
CA MET A 4 -12.68 26.00 17.21
C MET A 4 -12.84 24.84 16.22
N GLU A 5 -11.89 24.66 15.31
CA GLU A 5 -11.78 23.42 14.56
C GLU A 5 -11.29 22.36 15.56
N MET A 6 -12.14 21.39 15.86
CA MET A 6 -11.89 20.32 16.83
C MET A 6 -10.81 19.33 16.38
N PHE A 7 -10.27 19.50 15.16
CA PHE A 7 -9.17 18.72 14.61
C PHE A 7 -8.13 19.65 13.97
N SER A 8 -6.90 19.60 14.46
CA SER A 8 -5.80 20.37 13.86
C SER A 8 -5.51 19.82 12.47
N LYS A 9 -5.76 20.61 11.45
CA LYS A 9 -5.37 20.29 10.08
C LYS A 9 -3.88 20.59 9.91
N THR A 10 -3.12 19.59 9.49
CA THR A 10 -1.72 19.79 9.13
C THR A 10 -1.65 20.65 7.87
N VAL A 11 -0.97 21.79 7.96
CA VAL A 11 -0.81 22.73 6.86
C VAL A 11 0.65 22.82 6.46
N VAL A 12 0.94 22.67 5.18
CA VAL A 12 2.28 22.89 4.63
C VAL A 12 2.55 24.38 4.59
N THR A 13 3.58 24.84 5.33
CA THR A 13 4.03 26.25 5.32
C THR A 13 4.77 26.55 4.03
N GLY A 14 4.58 27.73 3.48
CA GLY A 14 5.24 28.15 2.23
C GLY A 14 4.28 28.57 1.12
N GLY A 15 2.99 28.60 1.44
CA GLY A 15 1.93 29.05 0.53
C GLY A 15 1.48 27.96 -0.47
N THR A 16 0.47 28.31 -1.26
CA THR A 16 -0.16 27.38 -2.21
C THR A 16 0.73 27.03 -3.40
N GLY A 17 1.75 27.85 -3.70
CA GLY A 17 2.66 27.62 -4.83
C GLY A 17 3.42 26.30 -4.74
N ILE A 18 3.89 25.91 -3.54
CA ILE A 18 4.57 24.61 -3.32
C ILE A 18 3.63 23.45 -3.62
N MET A 19 2.40 23.55 -3.15
CA MET A 19 1.39 22.49 -3.39
C MET A 19 1.05 22.33 -4.87
N TYR A 20 0.99 23.44 -5.63
CA TYR A 20 0.67 23.39 -7.06
C TYR A 20 1.82 22.91 -7.92
N SER A 21 3.06 23.29 -7.58
CA SER A 21 4.25 22.92 -8.36
C SER A 21 4.75 21.50 -8.11
N SER A 22 4.38 20.88 -6.98
CA SER A 22 4.83 19.55 -6.62
C SER A 22 3.95 18.48 -7.26
N ASP A 23 4.54 17.41 -7.77
CA ASP A 23 3.82 16.22 -8.25
C ASP A 23 3.34 15.34 -7.10
N ASN A 24 4.15 15.25 -6.05
CA ASN A 24 3.81 14.52 -4.84
C ASN A 24 4.11 15.36 -3.60
N VAL A 25 3.22 15.29 -2.61
CA VAL A 25 3.40 15.86 -1.27
C VAL A 25 3.12 14.77 -0.25
N PHE A 26 4.15 14.43 0.52
CA PHE A 26 4.08 13.45 1.59
C PHE A 26 4.22 14.15 2.94
N ILE A 27 3.28 13.90 3.84
CA ILE A 27 3.35 14.37 5.22
C ILE A 27 3.69 13.19 6.10
N MET A 28 4.83 13.27 6.77
CA MET A 28 5.36 12.19 7.59
C MET A 28 5.11 12.45 9.06
N GLY A 29 4.33 11.59 9.70
CA GLY A 29 4.20 11.51 11.15
C GLY A 29 5.25 10.57 11.75
N ARG A 30 5.61 10.77 13.02
CA ARG A 30 6.56 9.93 13.74
C ARG A 30 6.04 9.59 15.13
N ALA A 31 6.04 8.32 15.49
CA ALA A 31 5.79 7.81 16.81
C ALA A 31 6.99 7.00 17.31
N GLN A 32 7.18 6.92 18.63
CA GLN A 32 8.23 6.09 19.21
C GLN A 32 7.81 4.62 19.22
N GLU A 33 8.72 3.75 18.81
CA GLU A 33 8.62 2.31 19.02
C GLU A 33 9.47 1.93 20.22
N LYS A 34 8.87 1.22 21.18
CA LYS A 34 9.53 0.85 22.43
C LYS A 34 9.53 -0.65 22.62
N ASP A 35 10.65 -1.17 23.08
CA ASP A 35 10.75 -2.53 23.62
C ASP A 35 10.87 -2.44 25.16
N GLY A 36 9.76 -2.75 25.84
CA GLY A 36 9.63 -2.50 27.26
C GLY A 36 9.72 -1.02 27.61
N ALA A 37 10.77 -0.61 28.34
CA ALA A 37 11.02 0.78 28.75
C ALA A 37 11.97 1.52 27.78
N GLU A 38 12.70 0.79 26.93
CA GLU A 38 13.71 1.35 26.05
C GLU A 38 13.14 1.74 24.69
N LEU A 39 13.73 2.78 24.10
CA LEU A 39 13.39 3.21 22.75
C LEU A 39 14.07 2.28 21.75
N ALA A 40 13.30 1.46 21.05
CA ALA A 40 13.80 0.50 20.05
C ALA A 40 13.88 1.08 18.64
N GLY A 41 13.09 2.15 18.38
CA GLY A 41 13.04 2.74 17.05
C GLY A 41 11.91 3.75 16.89
N TYR A 42 11.45 3.89 15.67
CA TYR A 42 10.35 4.79 15.32
C TYR A 42 9.40 4.16 14.30
N ASN A 43 8.11 4.37 14.54
CA ASN A 43 7.06 4.13 13.55
C ASN A 43 6.77 5.44 12.83
N PHE A 44 7.05 5.49 11.55
CA PHE A 44 6.67 6.58 10.68
C PHE A 44 5.34 6.27 10.00
N THR A 45 4.48 7.27 9.86
CA THR A 45 3.29 7.19 9.02
C THR A 45 3.43 8.17 7.88
N ILE A 46 3.58 7.65 6.68
CA ILE A 46 3.67 8.46 5.46
C ILE A 46 2.25 8.67 4.96
N ASN A 47 1.77 9.91 5.02
CA ASN A 47 0.46 10.29 4.49
C ASN A 47 0.67 10.94 3.12
N ILE A 48 0.01 10.44 2.09
CA ILE A 48 -0.01 11.06 0.76
C ILE A 48 -1.06 12.16 0.78
N ASP A 49 -0.61 13.41 0.88
CA ASP A 49 -1.50 14.58 0.88
C ASP A 49 -1.87 14.98 -0.55
N LYS A 50 -0.92 14.86 -1.48
CA LYS A 50 -1.10 15.07 -2.91
C LYS A 50 -0.27 14.06 -3.70
N SER A 51 -0.83 13.51 -4.76
CA SER A 51 -0.12 12.72 -5.76
C SER A 51 -0.83 12.76 -7.10
N ARG A 52 -0.03 12.71 -8.19
CA ARG A 52 -0.55 12.53 -9.55
C ARG A 52 -0.61 11.07 -9.97
N TYR A 53 0.04 10.18 -9.22
CA TYR A 53 0.27 8.78 -9.62
C TYR A 53 -0.48 7.78 -8.75
N VAL A 54 -0.73 8.12 -7.50
CA VAL A 54 -1.40 7.24 -6.54
C VAL A 54 -2.53 7.95 -5.81
N ARG A 55 -3.43 7.17 -5.24
CA ARG A 55 -4.60 7.68 -4.53
C ARG A 55 -4.18 8.54 -3.34
N GLU A 56 -4.64 9.79 -3.33
CA GLU A 56 -4.44 10.72 -2.22
C GLU A 56 -5.09 10.20 -0.94
N LYS A 57 -4.59 10.69 0.21
CA LYS A 57 -5.01 10.29 1.56
C LYS A 57 -4.69 8.83 1.92
N SER A 58 -3.93 8.13 1.08
CA SER A 58 -3.36 6.84 1.44
C SER A 58 -2.31 7.00 2.54
N LYS A 59 -2.22 6.01 3.42
CA LYS A 59 -1.29 6.00 4.57
C LYS A 59 -0.44 4.75 4.51
N PHE A 60 0.86 4.94 4.67
CA PHE A 60 1.83 3.85 4.68
C PHE A 60 2.62 3.90 5.98
N PRO A 61 2.48 2.89 6.86
CA PRO A 61 3.33 2.76 8.03
C PRO A 61 4.71 2.26 7.63
N LEU A 62 5.74 2.77 8.29
CA LEU A 62 7.13 2.40 8.08
C LEU A 62 7.83 2.26 9.43
N LEU A 63 8.14 1.03 9.82
CA LEU A 63 8.89 0.75 11.04
C LEU A 63 10.39 0.85 10.77
N VAL A 64 11.07 1.62 11.57
CA VAL A 64 12.53 1.76 11.56
C VAL A 64 13.07 1.46 12.95
N THR A 65 13.82 0.39 13.10
CA THR A 65 14.46 0.02 14.35
C THR A 65 15.95 0.37 14.33
N PHE A 66 16.52 0.64 15.50
CA PHE A 66 17.94 0.98 15.59
C PHE A 66 18.85 -0.21 15.24
N GLU A 67 18.38 -1.44 15.50
CA GLU A 67 19.16 -2.65 15.23
C GLU A 67 19.11 -3.10 13.77
N ASN A 68 17.88 -3.11 13.19
CA ASN A 68 17.64 -3.72 11.88
C ASN A 68 17.38 -2.70 10.77
N GLY A 69 17.31 -1.41 11.11
CA GLY A 69 16.99 -0.36 10.15
C GLY A 69 15.53 -0.41 9.69
N ILE A 70 15.29 -0.18 8.41
CA ILE A 70 13.95 -0.16 7.82
C ILE A 70 13.39 -1.58 7.70
N ASN A 71 12.24 -1.82 8.33
CA ASN A 71 11.51 -3.05 8.14
C ASN A 71 10.80 -3.04 6.78
N LYS A 72 11.25 -3.91 5.87
CA LYS A 72 10.76 -3.98 4.49
C LYS A 72 9.33 -4.51 4.35
N TYR A 73 8.79 -5.13 5.39
CA TYR A 73 7.43 -5.67 5.42
C TYR A 73 6.44 -4.77 6.17
N SER A 74 6.86 -3.57 6.56
CA SER A 74 6.01 -2.61 7.27
C SER A 74 4.72 -2.34 6.53
N GLY A 75 3.59 -2.49 7.22
CA GLY A 75 2.26 -2.22 6.68
C GLY A 75 1.72 -3.26 5.70
N LEU A 76 2.53 -4.21 5.23
CA LEU A 76 2.06 -5.24 4.30
C LEU A 76 1.02 -6.16 4.93
N LEU A 77 1.12 -6.43 6.23
CA LEU A 77 0.17 -7.32 6.90
C LEU A 77 -1.26 -6.75 6.91
N ASP A 78 -1.40 -5.47 7.25
CA ASP A 78 -2.71 -4.80 7.25
C ASP A 78 -3.27 -4.68 5.83
N LEU A 79 -2.40 -4.37 4.85
CA LEU A 79 -2.78 -4.33 3.45
C LEU A 79 -3.23 -5.71 2.93
N ALA A 80 -2.48 -6.77 3.23
CA ALA A 80 -2.82 -8.13 2.79
C ALA A 80 -4.13 -8.63 3.42
N ILE A 81 -4.45 -8.18 4.65
CA ILE A 81 -5.73 -8.45 5.29
C ILE A 81 -6.84 -7.65 4.61
N GLU A 82 -6.64 -6.36 4.32
CA GLU A 82 -7.60 -5.52 3.59
C GLU A 82 -7.94 -6.12 2.22
N LEU A 83 -6.93 -6.67 1.53
CA LEU A 83 -7.06 -7.28 0.21
C LEU A 83 -7.48 -8.77 0.25
N GLU A 84 -7.76 -9.32 1.44
CA GLU A 84 -8.20 -10.70 1.66
C GLU A 84 -7.18 -11.80 1.29
N PHE A 85 -5.89 -11.44 1.11
CA PHE A 85 -4.80 -12.40 0.92
C PHE A 85 -4.26 -12.98 2.22
N VAL A 86 -4.61 -12.37 3.35
CA VAL A 86 -4.32 -12.87 4.70
C VAL A 86 -5.58 -12.79 5.54
N VAL A 87 -5.87 -13.85 6.26
CA VAL A 87 -7.01 -13.92 7.20
C VAL A 87 -6.53 -14.04 8.63
N LYS A 88 -7.36 -13.62 9.58
CA LYS A 88 -7.14 -13.76 11.03
C LYS A 88 -8.03 -14.84 11.61
N PRO A 89 -7.61 -16.11 11.63
CA PRO A 89 -8.45 -17.19 12.20
C PRO A 89 -8.66 -17.03 13.70
N LYS A 90 -7.70 -16.43 14.42
CA LYS A 90 -7.78 -16.09 15.85
C LYS A 90 -6.99 -14.82 16.14
N VAL A 91 -7.25 -14.20 17.28
CA VAL A 91 -6.48 -13.04 17.74
C VAL A 91 -4.99 -13.38 17.82
N GLY A 92 -4.15 -12.59 17.14
CA GLY A 92 -2.70 -12.79 17.09
C GLY A 92 -2.23 -13.90 16.16
N TRP A 93 -3.12 -14.53 15.38
CA TRP A 93 -2.80 -15.56 14.41
C TRP A 93 -3.24 -15.16 13.03
N TYR A 94 -2.41 -15.45 12.04
CA TYR A 94 -2.59 -15.08 10.63
C TYR A 94 -2.39 -16.30 9.75
N SER A 95 -3.16 -16.40 8.67
CA SER A 95 -3.01 -17.44 7.66
C SER A 95 -3.12 -16.82 6.28
N ARG A 96 -2.23 -17.21 5.37
CA ARG A 96 -2.27 -16.75 3.99
C ARG A 96 -3.39 -17.46 3.24
N VAL A 97 -4.01 -16.76 2.30
CA VAL A 97 -4.91 -17.32 1.32
C VAL A 97 -4.12 -17.51 0.03
N LEU A 98 -3.56 -18.70 -0.14
CA LEU A 98 -2.81 -19.07 -1.34
C LEU A 98 -3.77 -19.78 -2.30
N VAL A 99 -3.74 -19.39 -3.56
CA VAL A 99 -4.56 -19.99 -4.62
C VAL A 99 -3.64 -20.66 -5.62
N ASP A 100 -3.92 -21.89 -5.95
CA ASP A 100 -3.22 -22.58 -7.05
C ASP A 100 -3.61 -21.92 -8.39
N GLU A 101 -2.64 -21.37 -9.09
CA GLU A 101 -2.87 -20.69 -10.37
C GLU A 101 -3.46 -21.59 -11.46
N LYS A 102 -3.29 -22.92 -11.33
CA LYS A 102 -3.77 -23.89 -12.32
C LYS A 102 -5.17 -24.41 -12.03
N THR A 103 -5.47 -24.64 -10.74
CA THR A 103 -6.75 -25.24 -10.32
C THR A 103 -7.73 -24.21 -9.80
N GLY A 104 -7.26 -23.03 -9.37
CA GLY A 104 -8.06 -22.00 -8.72
C GLY A 104 -8.49 -22.39 -7.29
N GLU A 105 -7.98 -23.48 -6.74
CA GLU A 105 -8.31 -23.94 -5.41
C GLU A 105 -7.44 -23.24 -4.35
N VAL A 106 -8.04 -23.01 -3.19
CA VAL A 106 -7.32 -22.45 -2.03
C VAL A 106 -6.44 -23.52 -1.41
N ILE A 107 -5.13 -23.26 -1.35
CA ILE A 107 -4.15 -24.11 -0.72
C ILE A 107 -4.18 -23.85 0.79
N PRO A 108 -4.37 -24.86 1.65
CA PRO A 108 -4.29 -24.70 3.09
C PRO A 108 -2.89 -24.24 3.52
N ASP A 109 -2.81 -23.16 4.30
CA ASP A 109 -1.57 -22.69 4.88
C ASP A 109 -1.57 -22.87 6.39
N LYS A 110 -0.36 -22.91 6.97
CA LYS A 110 -0.18 -22.95 8.42
C LYS A 110 -0.58 -21.61 9.05
N ASN A 111 -0.93 -21.66 10.34
CA ASN A 111 -1.16 -20.46 11.11
C ASN A 111 0.16 -19.86 11.61
N TRP A 112 0.33 -18.55 11.42
CA TRP A 112 1.50 -17.78 11.80
C TRP A 112 1.17 -16.84 12.95
N ARG A 113 2.09 -16.64 13.90
CA ARG A 113 1.94 -15.59 14.89
C ARG A 113 2.37 -14.24 14.31
N ALA A 114 1.87 -13.15 14.85
CA ALA A 114 2.23 -11.80 14.38
C ALA A 114 3.75 -11.55 14.29
N LYS A 115 4.53 -12.07 15.23
CA LYS A 115 6.00 -11.95 15.21
C LYS A 115 6.65 -12.78 14.11
N ASP A 116 6.05 -13.88 13.73
CA ASP A 116 6.60 -14.83 12.75
C ASP A 116 6.23 -14.42 11.31
N THR A 117 5.32 -13.44 11.12
CA THR A 117 4.97 -12.94 9.79
C THR A 117 6.01 -11.98 9.21
N ASP A 118 6.97 -11.51 10.01
CA ASP A 118 8.00 -10.58 9.57
C ASP A 118 9.23 -11.30 8.99
N CYS A 119 8.99 -12.15 8.00
CA CYS A 119 10.03 -12.94 7.35
C CYS A 119 9.71 -13.22 5.87
N ALA A 120 10.76 -13.52 5.10
CA ALA A 120 10.66 -13.85 3.69
C ALA A 120 9.77 -15.07 3.43
N GLU A 121 9.85 -16.10 4.27
CA GLU A 121 9.03 -17.32 4.14
C GLU A 121 7.53 -17.02 4.13
N PHE A 122 7.11 -16.02 4.90
CA PHE A 122 5.71 -15.59 4.91
C PHE A 122 5.36 -14.75 3.66
N TRP A 123 6.24 -13.82 3.26
CA TRP A 123 5.90 -12.82 2.26
C TRP A 123 6.23 -13.23 0.83
N ASP A 124 7.28 -14.01 0.59
CA ASP A 124 7.71 -14.34 -0.78
C ASP A 124 6.60 -14.97 -1.64
N PRO A 125 5.76 -15.90 -1.13
CA PRO A 125 4.67 -16.47 -1.93
C PRO A 125 3.61 -15.44 -2.33
N LEU A 126 3.35 -14.44 -1.48
CA LEU A 126 2.39 -13.36 -1.78
C LEU A 126 2.99 -12.31 -2.71
N LEU A 127 4.23 -11.88 -2.44
CA LEU A 127 4.90 -10.84 -3.25
C LEU A 127 5.23 -11.30 -4.67
N ASN A 128 5.39 -12.60 -4.88
CA ASN A 128 5.61 -13.19 -6.21
C ASN A 128 4.28 -13.54 -6.92
N SER A 129 3.13 -13.31 -6.29
CA SER A 129 1.82 -13.56 -6.88
C SER A 129 1.36 -12.37 -7.73
N ALA A 130 1.10 -12.61 -9.02
CA ALA A 130 0.54 -11.60 -9.91
C ALA A 130 -0.83 -11.09 -9.44
N ALA A 131 -1.62 -11.95 -8.78
CA ALA A 131 -2.92 -11.57 -8.22
C ALA A 131 -2.77 -10.55 -7.08
N PHE A 132 -1.79 -10.75 -6.20
CA PHE A 132 -1.51 -9.81 -5.10
C PHE A 132 -0.98 -8.47 -5.64
N GLU A 133 -0.05 -8.51 -6.59
CA GLU A 133 0.46 -7.31 -7.26
C GLU A 133 -0.67 -6.51 -7.91
N LYS A 134 -1.54 -7.19 -8.68
CA LYS A 134 -2.69 -6.56 -9.31
C LYS A 134 -3.62 -5.93 -8.27
N ALA A 135 -3.97 -6.63 -7.20
CA ALA A 135 -4.84 -6.13 -6.16
C ALA A 135 -4.24 -4.89 -5.46
N CYS A 136 -2.91 -4.87 -5.22
CA CYS A 136 -2.21 -3.71 -4.70
C CYS A 136 -2.27 -2.51 -5.67
N ASN A 137 -2.05 -2.76 -6.95
CA ASN A 137 -2.14 -1.73 -7.97
C ASN A 137 -3.55 -1.15 -8.05
N ASP A 138 -4.57 -1.99 -8.14
CA ASP A 138 -5.98 -1.57 -8.18
C ASP A 138 -6.38 -0.75 -6.94
N ARG A 139 -5.81 -1.09 -5.78
CA ARG A 139 -6.04 -0.37 -4.52
C ARG A 139 -5.48 1.04 -4.51
N PHE A 140 -4.32 1.27 -5.12
CA PHE A 140 -3.58 2.52 -5.03
C PHE A 140 -3.56 3.33 -6.32
N GLN A 141 -3.87 2.74 -7.47
CA GLN A 141 -3.93 3.45 -8.74
C GLN A 141 -5.08 4.47 -8.79
N LEU A 142 -4.86 5.54 -9.54
CA LEU A 142 -5.89 6.47 -9.93
C LEU A 142 -6.70 5.84 -11.07
N GLY A 143 -8.00 5.68 -10.91
CA GLY A 143 -8.90 4.98 -11.84
C GLY A 143 -9.02 5.57 -13.27
N GLY A 144 -8.12 6.46 -13.67
CA GLY A 144 -8.05 7.02 -15.02
C GLY A 144 -6.97 6.40 -15.90
N ILE A 145 -5.99 5.70 -15.31
CA ILE A 145 -4.87 5.14 -16.08
C ILE A 145 -5.25 3.78 -16.69
N ALA A 146 -6.07 3.00 -15.99
CA ALA A 146 -6.50 1.67 -16.47
C ALA A 146 -7.43 1.70 -17.70
N LYS A 147 -7.94 2.86 -18.10
CA LYS A 147 -8.81 2.98 -19.30
C LYS A 147 -8.09 3.42 -20.57
N MET A 148 -6.82 3.86 -20.47
CA MET A 148 -6.08 4.30 -21.66
C MET A 148 -5.41 3.16 -22.41
N ASP A 149 -5.15 2.03 -21.74
CA ASP A 149 -4.47 0.89 -22.37
C ASP A 149 -5.42 -0.05 -23.17
N GLU A 150 -6.75 0.08 -22.99
CA GLU A 150 -7.74 -0.75 -23.68
C GLU A 150 -8.39 -0.07 -24.93
N GLU A 151 -8.21 1.24 -25.13
CA GLU A 151 -8.85 1.96 -26.26
C GLU A 151 -7.92 2.21 -27.46
N ASP A 152 -6.62 1.94 -27.38
CA ASP A 152 -5.67 2.17 -28.50
C ASP A 152 -5.49 1.00 -29.48
N GLU A 153 -6.27 -0.09 -29.34
CA GLU A 153 -6.28 -1.21 -30.33
C GLU A 153 -7.48 -1.20 -31.28
N VAL A 154 -8.08 -0.06 -31.59
CA VAL A 154 -9.17 -0.04 -32.59
C VAL A 154 -8.80 0.74 -33.84
N SER A 155 -8.52 -0.05 -34.86
CA SER A 155 -8.72 0.19 -36.30
C SER A 155 -7.84 1.23 -36.97
N ILE A 156 -6.72 0.75 -37.46
CA ILE A 156 -6.28 1.15 -38.80
C ILE A 156 -7.04 0.25 -39.77
N ASP A 157 -8.22 0.67 -40.18
CA ASP A 157 -8.91 0.04 -41.31
C ASP A 157 -8.44 0.69 -42.59
N SER A 158 -7.84 -0.16 -43.40
CA SER A 158 -7.40 0.10 -44.75
C SER A 158 -8.61 0.20 -45.69
N SER A 159 -8.87 1.39 -46.16
CA SER A 159 -9.64 1.55 -47.41
C SER A 159 -9.07 2.72 -48.22
N ALA A 160 -8.03 2.41 -48.96
CA ALA A 160 -7.68 3.15 -50.15
C ALA A 160 -7.63 2.13 -51.27
N ASP A 161 -8.73 2.07 -52.00
CA ASP A 161 -8.67 1.70 -53.41
C ASP A 161 -9.93 2.19 -54.13
N ASP A 162 -9.65 2.71 -55.34
CA ASP A 162 -10.52 3.01 -56.49
C ASP A 162 -11.08 4.43 -56.63
N VAL A 163 -10.43 5.20 -57.45
CA VAL A 163 -10.65 5.67 -58.83
C VAL A 163 -9.77 6.87 -59.12
#